data_f0c2ed01e495463ec82b7c4964b33adb
#
_entry.id   f0c2ed01e495463ec82b7c4964b33adb
#
_cell.length_a   1.000
_cell.length_b   1.000
_cell.length_c   1.000
_cell.angle_alpha   90.00
_cell.angle_beta   90.00
_cell.angle_gamma   90.00
#
_symmetry.space_group_name_H-M   'P 1'
#
loop_
_entity.id
_entity.type
_entity.pdbx_description
1 polymer ?
#
loop_
_entity_poly.entity_id
_entity_poly.type
_entity_poly.pdbx_seq_one_letter_code
_entity_poly.pdbx_strand_id
1 'polypeptide(L)'
;MSYCRAMTDADRPAPLPEPGDIASQRASDADRDAVAERLRAAAREGRIEPWELDERLGQAYGARTYGQLAALVADLPGQPPFTLFPGLGAEPGPLVLRTTTPNIRQAGRWIVPRRITAESTTGWITVDFTQASCAHREVTVEVITQTGWIQLILRDGWAARVGPLSTYTGHVSNKAAQTADPGAPTVIVTGHPLFGYIKIRQRHRRR
;
A
#
# COMPACT_ATOMS: atom_id res chain seq x y z
N MET A 1 -19.65 -40.46 -15.05
CA MET A 1 -19.96 -39.35 -15.97
C MET A 1 -19.43 -38.06 -15.32
N SER A 2 -18.25 -37.65 -15.73
CA SER A 2 -17.54 -36.51 -15.15
C SER A 2 -17.94 -35.24 -15.88
N TYR A 3 -18.54 -34.30 -15.16
CA TYR A 3 -18.77 -32.96 -15.66
C TYR A 3 -17.52 -32.09 -15.36
N CYS A 4 -16.60 -32.01 -16.33
CA CYS A 4 -15.65 -30.94 -16.40
C CYS A 4 -16.38 -29.66 -16.84
N ARG A 5 -16.68 -28.76 -15.90
CA ARG A 5 -17.17 -27.42 -16.24
C ARG A 5 -15.95 -26.57 -16.56
N ALA A 6 -15.77 -26.28 -17.84
CA ALA A 6 -14.77 -25.33 -18.32
C ALA A 6 -15.02 -23.96 -17.66
N MET A 7 -14.00 -23.41 -17.01
CA MET A 7 -14.00 -22.02 -16.54
C MET A 7 -14.20 -21.12 -17.75
N THR A 8 -15.30 -20.39 -17.77
CA THR A 8 -15.55 -19.35 -18.78
C THR A 8 -14.66 -18.14 -18.50
N ASP A 9 -14.23 -17.47 -19.55
CA ASP A 9 -13.31 -16.30 -19.56
C ASP A 9 -13.84 -15.11 -18.70
N ALA A 10 -15.09 -15.16 -18.27
CA ALA A 10 -15.72 -14.16 -17.39
C ALA A 10 -15.26 -14.24 -15.91
N ASP A 11 -14.55 -15.30 -15.50
CA ASP A 11 -14.08 -15.50 -14.11
C ASP A 11 -12.60 -15.13 -13.92
N ARG A 12 -11.96 -14.59 -14.99
CA ARG A 12 -10.59 -14.10 -14.92
C ARG A 12 -10.61 -12.71 -14.26
N PRO A 13 -9.94 -12.52 -13.10
CA PRO A 13 -9.79 -11.17 -12.56
C PRO A 13 -9.11 -10.29 -13.59
N ALA A 14 -9.68 -9.11 -13.86
CA ALA A 14 -9.10 -8.14 -14.77
C ALA A 14 -7.62 -7.91 -14.43
N PRO A 15 -6.74 -7.87 -15.44
CA PRO A 15 -5.34 -7.54 -15.20
C PRO A 15 -5.23 -6.18 -14.51
N LEU A 16 -4.28 -6.03 -13.60
CA LEU A 16 -3.98 -4.73 -13.00
C LEU A 16 -3.60 -3.77 -14.12
N PRO A 17 -4.09 -2.52 -14.09
CA PRO A 17 -3.75 -1.54 -15.11
C PRO A 17 -2.24 -1.36 -15.18
N GLU A 18 -1.69 -1.44 -16.37
CA GLU A 18 -0.28 -1.14 -16.67
C GLU A 18 -0.02 0.35 -16.36
N PRO A 19 1.22 0.75 -16.00
CA PRO A 19 1.55 2.15 -15.72
C PRO A 19 1.13 3.13 -16.84
N GLY A 20 1.10 2.69 -18.09
CA GLY A 20 0.58 3.46 -19.22
C GLY A 20 -0.94 3.63 -19.22
N ASP A 21 -1.66 2.71 -18.60
CA ASP A 21 -3.12 2.74 -18.50
C ASP A 21 -3.60 3.79 -17.47
N ILE A 22 -2.79 4.06 -16.47
CA ILE A 22 -3.05 5.07 -15.44
C ILE A 22 -2.94 6.49 -16.02
N ALA A 23 -1.96 6.74 -16.87
CA ALA A 23 -1.78 8.03 -17.51
C ALA A 23 -2.99 8.45 -18.37
N SER A 24 -3.74 7.48 -18.90
CA SER A 24 -4.94 7.69 -19.72
C SER A 24 -6.21 7.91 -18.90
N GLN A 25 -6.22 7.60 -17.60
CA GLN A 25 -7.38 7.77 -16.73
C GLN A 25 -7.73 9.24 -16.54
N ARG A 26 -9.02 9.50 -16.33
CA ARG A 26 -9.52 10.86 -16.14
C ARG A 26 -9.18 11.41 -14.77
N ALA A 27 -8.63 12.62 -14.76
CA ALA A 27 -8.38 13.40 -13.55
C ALA A 27 -9.68 14.05 -13.06
N SER A 28 -9.85 14.09 -11.74
CA SER A 28 -10.94 14.80 -11.05
C SER A 28 -10.59 16.29 -10.89
N ASP A 29 -11.57 17.10 -10.48
CA ASP A 29 -11.34 18.51 -10.14
C ASP A 29 -10.35 18.64 -8.97
N ALA A 30 -10.48 17.77 -7.96
CA ALA A 30 -9.56 17.74 -6.81
C ALA A 30 -8.11 17.47 -7.22
N ASP A 31 -7.90 16.61 -8.24
CA ASP A 31 -6.56 16.32 -8.76
C ASP A 31 -5.96 17.53 -9.47
N ARG A 32 -6.78 18.26 -10.25
CA ARG A 32 -6.38 19.51 -10.91
C ARG A 32 -5.98 20.58 -9.88
N ASP A 33 -6.79 20.73 -8.81
CA ASP A 33 -6.49 21.66 -7.73
C ASP A 33 -5.19 21.31 -7.00
N ALA A 34 -4.91 20.02 -6.76
CA ALA A 34 -3.67 19.56 -6.13
C ALA A 34 -2.43 19.94 -6.97
N VAL A 35 -2.51 19.79 -8.30
CA VAL A 35 -1.42 20.23 -9.20
C VAL A 35 -1.30 21.74 -9.22
N ALA A 36 -2.40 22.47 -9.25
CA ALA A 36 -2.39 23.93 -9.21
C ALA A 36 -1.72 24.47 -7.94
N GLU A 37 -1.99 23.88 -6.78
CA GLU A 37 -1.32 24.25 -5.51
C GLU A 37 0.19 23.97 -5.54
N ARG A 38 0.61 22.87 -6.17
CA ARG A 38 2.02 22.55 -6.33
C ARG A 38 2.74 23.56 -7.24
N LEU A 39 2.12 23.96 -8.34
CA LEU A 39 2.64 24.98 -9.25
C LEU A 39 2.77 26.32 -8.51
N ARG A 40 1.76 26.71 -7.72
CA ARG A 40 1.83 27.92 -6.88
C ARG A 40 2.95 27.85 -5.83
N ALA A 41 3.18 26.68 -5.23
CA ALA A 41 4.28 26.48 -4.30
C ALA A 41 5.64 26.64 -4.99
N ALA A 42 5.81 26.05 -6.17
CA ALA A 42 7.04 26.17 -6.96
C ALA A 42 7.34 27.63 -7.38
N ALA A 43 6.30 28.38 -7.71
CA ALA A 43 6.45 29.81 -8.00
C ALA A 43 6.85 30.61 -6.76
N ARG A 44 6.28 30.32 -5.59
CA ARG A 44 6.68 30.96 -4.30
C ARG A 44 8.14 30.64 -3.95
N GLU A 45 8.65 29.47 -4.36
CA GLU A 45 10.04 29.07 -4.17
C GLU A 45 10.97 29.63 -5.27
N GLY A 46 10.45 30.40 -6.25
CA GLY A 46 11.22 30.95 -7.35
C GLY A 46 11.71 29.91 -8.37
N ARG A 47 11.04 28.75 -8.47
CA ARG A 47 11.41 27.67 -9.39
C ARG A 47 10.80 27.83 -10.77
N ILE A 48 9.66 28.51 -10.84
CA ILE A 48 8.97 28.88 -12.08
C ILE A 48 8.63 30.37 -12.06
N GLU A 49 8.70 30.99 -13.21
CA GLU A 49 8.41 32.42 -13.38
C GLU A 49 6.89 32.67 -13.36
N PRO A 50 6.44 33.89 -12.98
CA PRO A 50 4.99 34.20 -12.89
C PRO A 50 4.23 33.94 -14.19
N TRP A 51 4.79 34.26 -15.36
CA TRP A 51 4.15 34.01 -16.64
C TRP A 51 4.03 32.50 -16.94
N GLU A 52 5.01 31.71 -16.55
CA GLU A 52 5.01 30.25 -16.68
C GLU A 52 3.99 29.61 -15.73
N LEU A 53 3.82 30.16 -14.53
CA LEU A 53 2.77 29.73 -13.60
C LEU A 53 1.39 29.89 -14.25
N ASP A 54 1.08 31.06 -14.83
CA ASP A 54 -0.22 31.32 -15.46
C ASP A 54 -0.50 30.35 -16.60
N GLU A 55 0.47 30.07 -17.45
CA GLU A 55 0.35 29.12 -18.52
C GLU A 55 0.08 27.70 -18.00
N ARG A 56 0.90 27.23 -17.05
CA ARG A 56 0.76 25.89 -16.48
C ARG A 56 -0.53 25.72 -15.67
N LEU A 57 -1.03 26.76 -15.00
CA LEU A 57 -2.32 26.74 -14.33
C LEU A 57 -3.47 26.58 -15.32
N GLY A 58 -3.42 27.31 -16.45
CA GLY A 58 -4.39 27.14 -17.53
C GLY A 58 -4.41 25.72 -18.09
N GLN A 59 -3.22 25.13 -18.29
CA GLN A 59 -3.07 23.74 -18.76
C GLN A 59 -3.56 22.74 -17.69
N ALA A 60 -3.31 22.98 -16.40
CA ALA A 60 -3.74 22.11 -15.32
C ALA A 60 -5.26 22.02 -15.21
N TYR A 61 -5.96 23.17 -15.29
CA TYR A 61 -7.42 23.20 -15.27
C TYR A 61 -8.04 22.64 -16.57
N GLY A 62 -7.31 22.70 -17.69
CA GLY A 62 -7.73 22.09 -18.95
C GLY A 62 -7.43 20.58 -19.06
N ALA A 63 -6.58 20.06 -18.20
CA ALA A 63 -6.15 18.66 -18.24
C ALA A 63 -7.30 17.68 -17.96
N ARG A 64 -7.42 16.67 -18.80
CA ARG A 64 -8.45 15.64 -18.67
C ARG A 64 -7.93 14.34 -18.11
N THR A 65 -6.61 14.11 -18.17
CA THR A 65 -5.99 12.85 -17.75
C THR A 65 -4.82 13.11 -16.81
N TYR A 66 -4.50 12.09 -16.02
CA TYR A 66 -3.36 12.16 -15.11
C TYR A 66 -2.03 12.32 -15.84
N GLY A 67 -1.87 11.75 -17.02
CA GLY A 67 -0.67 11.93 -17.83
C GLY A 67 -0.42 13.40 -18.20
N GLN A 68 -1.49 14.14 -18.51
CA GLN A 68 -1.42 15.58 -18.79
C GLN A 68 -1.03 16.36 -17.53
N LEU A 69 -1.62 16.04 -16.36
CA LEU A 69 -1.25 16.68 -15.10
C LEU A 69 0.17 16.36 -14.67
N ALA A 70 0.61 15.12 -14.84
CA ALA A 70 1.95 14.69 -14.47
C ALA A 70 3.03 15.43 -15.27
N ALA A 71 2.80 15.69 -16.55
CA ALA A 71 3.73 16.39 -17.41
C ALA A 71 4.00 17.84 -16.92
N LEU A 72 3.02 18.51 -16.31
CA LEU A 72 3.12 19.89 -15.86
C LEU A 72 4.02 20.11 -14.64
N VAL A 73 4.33 19.05 -13.91
CA VAL A 73 5.12 19.09 -12.68
C VAL A 73 6.33 18.16 -12.74
N ALA A 74 6.61 17.58 -13.92
CA ALA A 74 7.67 16.59 -14.09
C ALA A 74 9.08 17.14 -13.86
N ASP A 75 9.28 18.41 -14.15
CA ASP A 75 10.53 19.16 -13.99
C ASP A 75 10.71 19.76 -12.60
N LEU A 76 9.66 19.72 -11.76
CA LEU A 76 9.72 20.30 -10.42
C LEU A 76 10.30 19.30 -9.41
N PRO A 77 11.28 19.71 -8.60
CA PRO A 77 11.83 18.83 -7.56
C PRO A 77 10.79 18.52 -6.48
N GLY A 78 10.91 17.37 -5.90
CA GLY A 78 10.02 16.89 -4.85
C GLY A 78 9.44 15.54 -5.18
N GLN A 79 8.30 15.21 -4.56
CA GLN A 79 7.68 13.90 -4.77
C GLN A 79 7.28 13.69 -6.24
N PRO A 80 7.44 12.48 -6.78
CA PRO A 80 7.01 12.15 -8.13
C PRO A 80 5.55 12.57 -8.37
N PRO A 81 5.15 12.96 -9.59
CA PRO A 81 3.81 13.45 -9.88
C PRO A 81 2.69 12.48 -9.48
N PHE A 82 2.99 11.17 -9.40
CA PHE A 82 2.03 10.15 -8.95
C PHE A 82 1.74 10.15 -7.44
N THR A 83 2.54 10.81 -6.61
CA THR A 83 2.26 10.95 -5.17
C THR A 83 1.25 12.06 -4.86
N LEU A 84 1.00 12.95 -5.83
CA LEU A 84 -0.04 13.98 -5.73
C LEU A 84 -1.45 13.40 -5.85
N PHE A 85 -1.56 12.18 -6.37
CA PHE A 85 -2.83 11.53 -6.64
C PHE A 85 -2.93 10.24 -5.81
N PRO A 86 -3.49 10.29 -4.58
CA PRO A 86 -3.71 9.10 -3.77
C PRO A 86 -4.62 8.12 -4.54
N GLY A 87 -4.06 7.04 -5.01
CA GLY A 87 -4.75 6.01 -5.80
C GLY A 87 -4.14 5.73 -7.18
N LEU A 88 -3.21 6.55 -7.64
CA LEU A 88 -2.58 6.39 -8.95
C LEU A 88 -1.09 6.10 -8.82
N GLY A 89 -0.74 4.82 -8.71
CA GLY A 89 0.65 4.36 -8.84
C GLY A 89 1.66 4.89 -7.83
N ALA A 90 1.27 5.76 -6.91
CA ALA A 90 2.10 6.08 -5.77
C ALA A 90 2.18 4.82 -4.91
N GLU A 91 3.40 4.34 -4.66
CA GLU A 91 3.58 3.41 -3.56
C GLU A 91 2.94 4.06 -2.32
N PRO A 92 1.93 3.41 -1.70
CA PRO A 92 1.35 3.97 -0.50
C PRO A 92 2.49 4.20 0.50
N GLY A 93 2.56 5.39 1.06
CA GLY A 93 3.54 5.70 2.09
C GLY A 93 3.48 4.66 3.21
N PRO A 94 4.49 4.59 4.09
CA PRO A 94 4.53 3.59 5.14
C PRO A 94 3.24 3.66 5.97
N LEU A 95 2.56 2.52 6.13
CA LEU A 95 1.37 2.42 6.97
C LEU A 95 1.81 2.30 8.43
N VAL A 96 1.37 3.21 9.27
CA VAL A 96 1.66 3.18 10.71
C VAL A 96 0.36 2.95 11.48
N LEU A 97 0.28 1.82 12.17
CA LEU A 97 -0.84 1.43 13.04
C LEU A 97 -0.35 1.49 14.48
N ARG A 98 -0.83 2.45 15.26
CA ARG A 98 -0.46 2.62 16.66
C ARG A 98 -1.68 2.53 17.56
N THR A 99 -1.59 1.73 18.62
CA THR A 99 -2.63 1.65 19.63
C THR A 99 -2.06 1.46 21.03
N THR A 100 -2.68 2.13 22.00
CA THR A 100 -2.40 1.88 23.40
C THR A 100 -3.34 0.82 23.95
N THR A 101 -4.65 0.99 23.80
CA THR A 101 -5.68 0.11 24.37
C THR A 101 -6.73 -0.34 23.35
N PRO A 102 -7.23 0.51 22.41
CA PRO A 102 -8.25 0.10 21.47
C PRO A 102 -7.76 -0.94 20.47
N ASN A 103 -8.70 -1.71 19.89
CA ASN A 103 -8.39 -2.66 18.84
C ASN A 103 -8.40 -1.96 17.50
N ILE A 104 -7.34 -2.15 16.72
CA ILE A 104 -7.23 -1.66 15.35
C ILE A 104 -7.33 -2.84 14.39
N ARG A 105 -8.15 -2.70 13.35
CA ARG A 105 -8.23 -3.68 12.27
C ARG A 105 -8.07 -3.00 10.91
N GLN A 106 -7.00 -3.33 10.21
CA GLN A 106 -6.80 -3.00 8.80
C GLN A 106 -7.25 -4.19 7.96
N ALA A 107 -8.34 -4.03 7.21
CA ALA A 107 -8.94 -5.13 6.43
C ALA A 107 -9.71 -4.58 5.20
N GLY A 108 -10.20 -5.48 4.34
CA GLY A 108 -10.92 -5.13 3.13
C GLY A 108 -10.01 -4.92 1.93
N ARG A 109 -10.45 -4.13 0.96
CA ARG A 109 -9.65 -3.80 -0.24
C ARG A 109 -8.76 -2.61 0.08
N TRP A 110 -7.46 -2.83 0.14
CA TRP A 110 -6.46 -1.78 0.34
C TRP A 110 -5.15 -2.13 -0.38
N ILE A 111 -4.34 -1.12 -0.65
CA ILE A 111 -3.04 -1.30 -1.32
C ILE A 111 -1.98 -1.44 -0.23
N VAL A 112 -1.20 -2.52 -0.32
CA VAL A 112 -0.16 -2.83 0.67
C VAL A 112 1.08 -2.01 0.37
N PRO A 113 1.54 -1.15 1.31
CA PRO A 113 2.80 -0.45 1.17
C PRO A 113 3.99 -1.39 1.38
N ARG A 114 5.18 -0.97 0.97
CA ARG A 114 6.42 -1.72 1.22
C ARG A 114 6.73 -1.88 2.69
N ARG A 115 6.34 -0.90 3.53
CA ARG A 115 6.59 -0.91 4.97
C ARG A 115 5.32 -0.65 5.75
N ILE A 116 5.12 -1.49 6.75
CA ILE A 116 4.02 -1.37 7.72
C ILE A 116 4.65 -1.39 9.09
N THR A 117 4.30 -0.41 9.95
CA THR A 117 4.68 -0.41 11.36
C THR A 117 3.44 -0.65 12.19
N ALA A 118 3.45 -1.70 13.01
CA ALA A 118 2.36 -2.05 13.92
C ALA A 118 2.87 -1.95 15.36
N GLU A 119 2.39 -0.95 16.08
CA GLU A 119 2.82 -0.65 17.45
C GLU A 119 1.63 -0.78 18.42
N SER A 120 1.73 -1.69 19.38
CA SER A 120 0.69 -1.93 20.38
C SER A 120 1.26 -1.97 21.79
N THR A 121 0.68 -1.16 22.68
CA THR A 121 1.03 -1.24 24.12
C THR A 121 0.29 -2.40 24.78
N THR A 122 -1.06 -2.35 24.82
CA THR A 122 -1.94 -3.38 25.40
C THR A 122 -3.06 -3.81 24.46
N GLY A 123 -3.36 -3.03 23.43
CA GLY A 123 -4.43 -3.29 22.45
C GLY A 123 -4.10 -4.39 21.44
N TRP A 124 -5.05 -4.64 20.55
CA TRP A 124 -4.92 -5.63 19.49
C TRP A 124 -4.83 -4.94 18.12
N ILE A 125 -3.86 -5.33 17.33
CA ILE A 125 -3.77 -4.91 15.92
C ILE A 125 -3.98 -6.14 15.05
N THR A 126 -4.94 -6.07 14.13
CA THR A 126 -5.16 -7.10 13.12
C THR A 126 -4.91 -6.49 11.74
N VAL A 127 -3.96 -7.05 11.00
CA VAL A 127 -3.72 -6.70 9.59
C VAL A 127 -4.14 -7.87 8.72
N ASP A 128 -5.18 -7.64 7.91
CA ASP A 128 -5.79 -8.67 7.06
C ASP A 128 -5.44 -8.39 5.60
N PHE A 129 -4.59 -9.22 5.01
CA PHE A 129 -4.13 -9.13 3.63
C PHE A 129 -5.00 -9.95 2.66
N THR A 130 -6.07 -10.59 3.12
CA THR A 130 -6.84 -11.53 2.28
C THR A 130 -7.48 -10.89 1.05
N GLN A 131 -7.86 -9.60 1.15
CA GLN A 131 -8.44 -8.82 0.07
C GLN A 131 -7.54 -7.66 -0.39
N ALA A 132 -6.34 -7.58 0.17
CA ALA A 132 -5.38 -6.53 -0.15
C ALA A 132 -4.73 -6.76 -1.53
N SER A 133 -4.41 -5.68 -2.22
CA SER A 133 -3.61 -5.68 -3.44
C SER A 133 -2.18 -5.31 -3.09
N CYS A 134 -1.20 -6.08 -3.58
CA CYS A 134 0.21 -5.84 -3.33
C CYS A 134 0.99 -5.92 -4.65
N ALA A 135 1.67 -4.84 -4.99
CA ALA A 135 2.55 -4.77 -6.16
C ALA A 135 4.01 -5.17 -5.83
N HIS A 136 4.33 -5.36 -4.54
CA HIS A 136 5.69 -5.62 -4.08
C HIS A 136 5.92 -7.12 -3.92
N ARG A 137 7.13 -7.57 -4.25
CA ARG A 137 7.56 -8.94 -3.99
C ARG A 137 7.87 -9.18 -2.51
N GLU A 138 8.27 -8.12 -1.82
CA GLU A 138 8.57 -8.16 -0.38
C GLU A 138 7.90 -6.98 0.33
N VAL A 139 7.31 -7.26 1.49
CA VAL A 139 6.66 -6.29 2.37
C VAL A 139 7.26 -6.45 3.75
N THR A 140 7.82 -5.38 4.30
CA THR A 140 8.35 -5.39 5.66
C THR A 140 7.27 -4.95 6.64
N VAL A 141 7.00 -5.79 7.64
CA VAL A 141 6.09 -5.47 8.76
C VAL A 141 6.92 -5.40 10.02
N GLU A 142 7.13 -4.19 10.50
CA GLU A 142 7.79 -3.94 11.78
C GLU A 142 6.76 -4.01 12.90
N VAL A 143 6.99 -4.89 13.85
CA VAL A 143 6.09 -5.15 14.96
C VAL A 143 6.73 -4.73 16.26
N ILE A 144 6.04 -3.84 17.00
CA ILE A 144 6.47 -3.34 18.30
C ILE A 144 5.32 -3.56 19.27
N THR A 145 5.51 -4.41 20.28
CA THR A 145 4.47 -4.62 21.28
C THR A 145 5.05 -4.77 22.67
N GLN A 146 4.40 -4.12 23.64
CA GLN A 146 4.73 -4.31 25.06
C GLN A 146 4.00 -5.56 25.57
N THR A 147 2.69 -5.51 25.78
CA THR A 147 1.85 -6.62 26.24
C THR A 147 0.70 -6.93 25.29
N GLY A 148 0.54 -6.15 24.21
CA GLY A 148 -0.52 -6.26 23.25
C GLY A 148 -0.38 -7.45 22.29
N TRP A 149 -1.35 -7.60 21.39
CA TRP A 149 -1.40 -8.65 20.38
C TRP A 149 -1.37 -8.07 18.98
N ILE A 150 -0.54 -8.66 18.12
CA ILE A 150 -0.51 -8.32 16.69
C ILE A 150 -0.82 -9.59 15.89
N GLN A 151 -1.85 -9.53 15.05
CA GLN A 151 -2.25 -10.62 14.20
C GLN A 151 -2.12 -10.23 12.73
N LEU A 152 -1.37 -11.03 11.97
CA LEU A 152 -1.26 -10.92 10.53
C LEU A 152 -2.01 -12.08 9.88
N ILE A 153 -2.96 -11.78 9.00
CA ILE A 153 -3.75 -12.77 8.27
C ILE A 153 -3.38 -12.67 6.80
N LEU A 154 -2.62 -13.64 6.31
CA LEU A 154 -2.16 -13.67 4.93
C LEU A 154 -3.18 -14.34 4.00
N ARG A 155 -3.16 -13.92 2.76
CA ARG A 155 -3.85 -14.58 1.66
C ARG A 155 -3.17 -15.91 1.32
N ASP A 156 -3.92 -16.84 0.76
CA ASP A 156 -3.37 -18.08 0.21
C ASP A 156 -2.33 -17.78 -0.88
N GLY A 157 -1.25 -18.55 -0.90
CA GLY A 157 -0.09 -18.33 -1.78
C GLY A 157 0.96 -17.32 -1.29
N TRP A 158 0.63 -16.46 -0.32
CA TRP A 158 1.62 -15.55 0.27
C TRP A 158 2.49 -16.26 1.30
N ALA A 159 3.74 -15.82 1.47
CA ALA A 159 4.62 -16.33 2.50
C ALA A 159 4.84 -15.32 3.62
N ALA A 160 5.25 -15.83 4.80
CA ALA A 160 5.77 -15.02 5.87
C ALA A 160 7.08 -15.55 6.38
N ARG A 161 8.09 -14.68 6.44
CA ARG A 161 9.37 -14.94 7.06
C ARG A 161 9.52 -14.08 8.30
N VAL A 162 9.98 -14.68 9.37
CA VAL A 162 10.34 -13.98 10.59
C VAL A 162 11.81 -13.60 10.48
N GLY A 163 12.07 -12.30 10.36
CA GLY A 163 13.40 -11.72 10.32
C GLY A 163 13.98 -11.50 11.74
N PRO A 164 14.93 -10.58 11.89
CA PRO A 164 15.49 -10.26 13.20
C PRO A 164 14.39 -9.75 14.15
N LEU A 165 14.17 -10.48 15.22
CA LEU A 165 13.26 -10.11 16.30
C LEU A 165 14.05 -10.11 17.61
N SER A 166 13.93 -9.01 18.35
CA SER A 166 14.47 -8.92 19.70
C SER A 166 13.31 -9.07 20.68
N THR A 167 13.21 -10.22 21.35
CA THR A 167 12.14 -10.52 22.30
C THR A 167 12.73 -10.64 23.70
N TYR A 168 11.98 -10.20 24.72
CA TYR A 168 12.32 -10.50 26.12
C TYR A 168 11.64 -11.80 26.57
N THR A 169 10.29 -11.80 26.59
CA THR A 169 9.47 -13.01 26.82
C THR A 169 8.28 -13.09 25.84
N GLY A 170 8.28 -12.24 24.81
CA GLY A 170 7.24 -12.23 23.82
C GLY A 170 7.20 -13.53 23.01
N HIS A 171 6.03 -13.89 22.51
CA HIS A 171 5.82 -15.11 21.72
C HIS A 171 5.46 -14.80 20.29
N VAL A 172 6.12 -15.47 19.33
CA VAL A 172 5.84 -15.35 17.90
C VAL A 172 5.41 -16.71 17.36
N SER A 173 4.19 -16.77 16.82
CA SER A 173 3.66 -17.98 16.18
C SER A 173 3.47 -17.71 14.69
N ASN A 174 4.32 -18.30 13.85
CA ASN A 174 4.15 -18.28 12.40
C ASN A 174 3.55 -19.61 11.91
N LYS A 175 2.30 -19.55 11.41
CA LYS A 175 1.58 -20.67 10.79
C LYS A 175 1.33 -20.44 9.29
N ALA A 176 2.01 -19.47 8.69
CA ALA A 176 1.97 -19.23 7.25
C ALA A 176 3.08 -19.99 6.53
N ALA A 177 2.92 -20.17 5.23
CA ALA A 177 3.98 -20.73 4.38
C ALA A 177 5.26 -19.88 4.45
N GLN A 178 6.43 -20.51 4.41
CA GLN A 178 7.72 -19.82 4.39
C GLN A 178 8.19 -19.47 2.98
N THR A 179 7.60 -20.11 1.97
CA THR A 179 7.87 -19.87 0.54
C THR A 179 6.58 -19.43 -0.12
N ALA A 180 6.64 -18.32 -0.83
CA ALA A 180 5.50 -17.79 -1.59
C ALA A 180 5.36 -18.53 -2.92
N ASP A 181 4.13 -18.55 -3.43
CA ASP A 181 3.88 -19.02 -4.79
C ASP A 181 4.57 -18.09 -5.81
N PRO A 182 4.87 -18.57 -7.04
CA PRO A 182 5.46 -17.76 -8.08
C PRO A 182 4.67 -16.44 -8.30
N GLY A 183 5.36 -15.31 -8.09
CA GLY A 183 4.76 -13.98 -8.23
C GLY A 183 3.99 -13.46 -7.01
N ALA A 184 3.79 -14.27 -5.96
CA ALA A 184 3.15 -13.83 -4.74
C ALA A 184 4.13 -13.14 -3.77
N PRO A 185 3.64 -12.19 -2.94
CA PRO A 185 4.47 -11.48 -1.99
C PRO A 185 4.96 -12.33 -0.82
N THR A 186 6.13 -11.96 -0.30
CA THR A 186 6.65 -12.45 0.98
C THR A 186 6.58 -11.33 2.02
N VAL A 187 5.94 -11.58 3.15
CA VAL A 187 5.89 -10.67 4.30
C VAL A 187 7.06 -10.96 5.23
N ILE A 188 7.94 -9.99 5.43
CA ILE A 188 9.07 -10.08 6.34
C ILE A 188 8.68 -9.38 7.64
N VAL A 189 8.59 -10.13 8.73
CA VAL A 189 8.21 -9.62 10.05
C VAL A 189 9.47 -9.38 10.86
N THR A 190 9.68 -8.13 11.27
CA THR A 190 10.81 -7.68 12.09
C THR A 190 10.30 -6.90 13.29
N GLY A 191 11.14 -6.64 14.29
CA GLY A 191 10.80 -5.70 15.37
C GLY A 191 11.10 -6.19 16.78
N HIS A 192 10.40 -5.62 17.77
CA HIS A 192 10.69 -5.78 19.19
C HIS A 192 9.43 -6.10 20.02
N PRO A 193 8.92 -7.34 19.98
CA PRO A 193 7.85 -7.76 20.88
C PRO A 193 8.44 -8.08 22.28
N LEU A 194 8.19 -7.21 23.27
CA LEU A 194 8.74 -7.40 24.64
C LEU A 194 8.05 -8.57 25.36
N PHE A 195 6.75 -8.42 25.69
CA PHE A 195 5.93 -9.44 26.37
C PHE A 195 4.70 -9.84 25.54
N GLY A 196 4.49 -9.17 24.41
CA GLY A 196 3.30 -9.34 23.58
C GLY A 196 3.33 -10.62 22.75
N TYR A 197 2.21 -10.86 22.07
CA TYR A 197 2.02 -12.03 21.20
C TYR A 197 1.87 -11.62 19.73
N ILE A 198 2.65 -12.22 18.87
CA ILE A 198 2.52 -12.05 17.42
C ILE A 198 2.04 -13.35 16.80
N LYS A 199 0.92 -13.29 16.08
CA LYS A 199 0.35 -14.42 15.38
C LYS A 199 0.27 -14.17 13.90
N ILE A 200 0.97 -15.00 13.13
CA ILE A 200 0.92 -14.99 11.67
C ILE A 200 0.17 -16.22 11.24
N ARG A 201 -0.88 -16.06 10.47
CA ARG A 201 -1.66 -17.20 9.94
C ARG A 201 -2.03 -16.97 8.48
N GLN A 202 -2.21 -18.05 7.75
CA GLN A 202 -2.71 -18.04 6.39
C GLN A 202 -4.20 -18.41 6.42
N ARG A 203 -4.98 -17.71 5.60
CA ARG A 203 -6.39 -18.07 5.42
C ARG A 203 -6.51 -18.91 4.15
N HIS A 204 -6.69 -20.19 4.34
CA HIS A 204 -6.98 -21.07 3.21
C HIS A 204 -8.37 -20.77 2.66
N ARG A 205 -8.47 -20.64 1.35
CA ARG A 205 -9.76 -20.55 0.66
C ARG A 205 -10.45 -21.91 0.88
N ARG A 206 -11.57 -21.92 1.61
CA ARG A 206 -12.40 -23.13 1.65
C ARG A 206 -12.84 -23.41 0.21
N ARG A 207 -12.46 -24.58 -0.29
CA ARG A 207 -12.96 -25.13 -1.55
C ARG A 207 -14.44 -25.39 -1.46
#